data_e795fc85827734a8c5fa16a8148f62d9
#
_entry.id   e795fc85827734a8c5fa16a8148f62d9
#
_cell.length_a   1.000
_cell.length_b   1.000
_cell.length_c   1.000
_cell.angle_alpha   90.00
_cell.angle_beta   90.00
_cell.angle_gamma   90.00
#
_symmetry.space_group_name_H-M   'P 1'
#
loop_
_entity.id
_entity.type
_entity.pdbx_description
1 polymer ?
#
loop_
_entity_poly.entity_id
_entity_poly.type
_entity_poly.pdbx_seq_one_letter_code
_entity_poly.pdbx_strand_id
1 'polypeptide(L)' 'MAKRLIELMEQKNLTLNGLARLAAIPPSTLKNIIYGKSRNPGVVTIKLLCDGMDITITEFFNSPIFTELGIEEIE' A
#
# COMPACT_ATOMS: atom_id res chain seq x y z
N MET A 1 4.96 -1.94 5.02
CA MET A 1 4.14 -1.71 3.81
C MET A 1 2.75 -2.30 3.93
N ALA A 2 2.65 -3.56 4.29
CA ALA A 2 1.34 -4.21 4.42
C ALA A 2 0.44 -3.54 5.46
N LYS A 3 0.99 -3.15 6.59
CA LYS A 3 0.21 -2.48 7.64
C LYS A 3 -0.43 -1.20 7.13
N ARG A 4 0.30 -0.42 6.34
CA ARG A 4 -0.23 0.84 5.81
C ARG A 4 -1.35 0.58 4.81
N LEU A 5 -1.18 -0.45 3.98
CA LEU A 5 -2.22 -0.83 3.02
C LEU A 5 -3.49 -1.26 3.74
N ILE A 6 -3.37 -2.11 4.75
CA ILE A 6 -4.51 -2.59 5.51
C ILE A 6 -5.22 -1.41 6.19
N GLU A 7 -4.44 -0.52 6.80
CA GLU A 7 -4.99 0.69 7.45
C GLU A 7 -5.82 1.51 6.47
N LEU A 8 -5.27 1.77 5.29
CA LEU A 8 -5.96 2.57 4.28
C LEU A 8 -7.20 1.84 3.73
N MET A 9 -7.10 0.53 3.55
CA MET A 9 -8.25 -0.25 3.09
C MET A 9 -9.39 -0.18 4.10
N GLU A 10 -9.07 -0.25 5.38
CA GLU A 10 -10.09 -0.14 6.43
C GLU A 10 -10.73 1.24 6.45
N GLN A 11 -9.90 2.29 6.33
CA GLN A 11 -10.40 3.65 6.30
C GLN A 11 -11.35 3.91 5.15
N LYS A 12 -11.11 3.25 4.01
CA LYS A 12 -11.89 3.45 2.80
C LYS A 12 -12.91 2.36 2.52
N ASN A 13 -13.05 1.42 3.46
CA ASN A 13 -13.98 0.29 3.31
C ASN A 13 -13.75 -0.51 2.03
N LEU A 14 -12.48 -0.77 1.73
CA LEU A 14 -12.10 -1.52 0.54
C LEU A 14 -11.75 -2.96 0.89
N THR A 15 -12.25 -3.89 0.08
CA THR A 15 -11.81 -5.27 0.14
C THR A 15 -10.55 -5.44 -0.70
N LEU A 16 -9.85 -6.55 -0.50
CA LEU A 16 -8.67 -6.87 -1.30
C LEU A 16 -8.99 -6.88 -2.79
N ASN A 17 -10.06 -7.57 -3.18
CA ASN A 17 -10.44 -7.64 -4.58
C ASN A 17 -10.89 -6.27 -5.11
N GLY A 18 -11.57 -5.49 -4.28
CA GLY A 18 -12.00 -4.15 -4.66
C GLY A 18 -10.82 -3.24 -4.95
N LEU A 19 -9.82 -3.24 -4.05
CA LEU A 19 -8.63 -2.43 -4.25
C LEU A 19 -7.84 -2.90 -5.48
N ALA A 20 -7.69 -4.21 -5.65
CA ALA A 20 -6.96 -4.73 -6.80
C ALA A 20 -7.60 -4.28 -8.11
N ARG A 21 -8.92 -4.27 -8.16
CA ARG A 21 -9.65 -3.80 -9.34
C ARG A 21 -9.40 -2.31 -9.58
N LEU A 22 -9.49 -1.50 -8.54
CA LEU A 22 -9.27 -0.05 -8.66
C LEU A 22 -7.84 0.28 -9.05
N ALA A 23 -6.89 -0.49 -8.57
CA ALA A 23 -5.47 -0.28 -8.87
C ALA A 23 -5.04 -0.94 -10.17
N ALA A 24 -5.92 -1.71 -10.79
CA ALA A 24 -5.64 -2.44 -12.03
C ALA A 24 -4.46 -3.40 -11.88
N ILE A 25 -4.38 -4.08 -10.74
CA ILE A 25 -3.37 -5.12 -10.51
C ILE A 25 -4.06 -6.43 -10.19
N PRO A 26 -3.40 -7.58 -10.46
CA PRO A 26 -3.99 -8.87 -10.13
C PRO A 26 -4.22 -9.02 -8.63
N PRO A 27 -5.35 -9.58 -8.19
CA PRO A 27 -5.58 -9.80 -6.77
C PRO A 27 -4.48 -10.64 -6.10
N SER A 28 -3.89 -11.58 -6.83
CA SER A 28 -2.80 -12.40 -6.29
C SER A 28 -1.57 -11.55 -5.97
N THR A 29 -1.29 -10.55 -6.78
CA THR A 29 -0.17 -9.64 -6.54
C THR A 29 -0.41 -8.84 -5.26
N LEU A 30 -1.60 -8.27 -5.11
CA LEU A 30 -1.94 -7.52 -3.91
C LEU A 30 -1.92 -8.42 -2.68
N LYS A 31 -2.43 -9.64 -2.81
CA LYS A 31 -2.42 -10.61 -1.73
C LYS A 31 -1.00 -10.91 -1.26
N ASN A 32 -0.07 -11.07 -2.20
CA ASN A 32 1.33 -11.32 -1.85
C ASN A 32 1.95 -10.16 -1.10
N ILE A 33 1.60 -8.93 -1.46
CA ILE A 33 2.09 -7.75 -0.76
C ILE A 33 1.55 -7.72 0.66
N ILE A 34 0.26 -7.96 0.83
CA ILE A 34 -0.40 -7.88 2.14
C ILE A 34 0.09 -8.99 3.08
N TYR A 35 0.30 -10.18 2.56
CA TYR A 35 0.74 -11.31 3.39
C TYR A 35 2.25 -11.44 3.48
N GLY A 36 2.98 -10.44 3.02
CA GLY A 36 4.42 -10.38 3.25
C GLY A 36 5.28 -11.24 2.36
N LYS A 37 4.71 -11.82 1.30
CA LYS A 37 5.48 -12.64 0.36
C LYS A 37 6.30 -11.77 -0.60
N SER A 38 5.87 -10.54 -0.80
CA SER A 38 6.58 -9.56 -1.61
C SER A 38 7.02 -8.44 -0.69
N ARG A 39 8.32 -8.38 -0.41
CA ARG A 39 8.86 -7.42 0.56
C ARG A 39 8.92 -6.01 0.03
N ASN A 40 9.22 -5.87 -1.24
CA ASN A 40 9.48 -4.56 -1.84
C ASN A 40 8.65 -4.40 -3.09
N PRO A 41 7.37 -4.02 -2.93
CA PRO A 41 6.58 -3.70 -4.12
C PRO A 41 7.24 -2.52 -4.83
N GLY A 42 7.31 -2.59 -6.15
CA GLY A 42 7.93 -1.54 -6.93
C GLY A 42 7.18 -0.22 -6.83
N VAL A 43 7.87 0.87 -7.18
CA VAL A 43 7.26 2.20 -7.14
C VAL A 43 6.02 2.27 -8.02
N VAL A 44 6.03 1.60 -9.16
CA VAL A 44 4.88 1.58 -10.06
C VAL A 44 3.67 0.95 -9.37
N THR A 45 3.89 -0.16 -8.67
CA THR A 45 2.81 -0.84 -7.95
C THR A 45 2.24 0.06 -6.85
N ILE A 46 3.11 0.73 -6.09
CA ILE A 46 2.68 1.66 -5.05
C ILE A 46 1.86 2.79 -5.66
N LYS A 47 2.31 3.33 -6.80
CA LYS A 47 1.59 4.41 -7.48
C LYS A 47 0.21 3.95 -7.93
N LEU A 48 0.12 2.73 -8.47
CA LEU A 48 -1.17 2.18 -8.89
C LEU A 48 -2.12 2.02 -7.70
N LEU A 49 -1.60 1.57 -6.57
CA LEU A 49 -2.41 1.45 -5.36
C LEU A 49 -2.88 2.80 -4.86
N CYS A 50 -2.00 3.79 -4.86
CA CYS A 50 -2.36 5.15 -4.45
C CYS A 50 -3.44 5.72 -5.37
N ASP A 51 -3.28 5.55 -6.68
CA ASP A 51 -4.27 6.03 -7.64
C ASP A 51 -5.62 5.34 -7.43
N GLY A 52 -5.57 4.02 -7.16
CA GLY A 52 -6.80 3.26 -6.89
C GLY A 52 -7.52 3.73 -5.64
N MET A 53 -6.78 4.19 -4.64
CA MET A 53 -7.35 4.70 -3.40
C MET A 53 -7.58 6.21 -3.42
N ASP A 54 -7.26 6.86 -4.52
CA ASP A 54 -7.39 8.31 -4.68
C ASP A 54 -6.60 9.08 -3.63
N ILE A 55 -5.35 8.68 -3.42
CA ILE A 55 -4.43 9.37 -2.52
C ILE A 55 -3.11 9.60 -3.25
N THR A 56 -2.29 10.51 -2.69
CA THR A 56 -0.95 10.75 -3.22
C THR A 56 0.05 9.79 -2.59
N ILE A 57 1.22 9.67 -3.22
CA ILE A 57 2.31 8.87 -2.66
C ILE A 57 2.75 9.47 -1.32
N THR A 58 2.79 10.79 -1.25
CA THR A 58 3.12 11.49 0.00
C THR A 58 2.16 11.10 1.12
N GLU A 59 0.88 11.08 0.81
CA GLU A 59 -0.15 10.71 1.76
C GLU A 59 0.00 9.25 2.21
N PHE A 60 0.35 8.36 1.27
CA PHE A 60 0.58 6.96 1.58
C PHE A 60 1.67 6.79 2.63
N PHE A 61 2.79 7.51 2.48
CA PHE A 61 3.92 7.40 3.38
C PHE A 61 3.82 8.29 4.62
N ASN A 62 2.79 9.10 4.72
CA ASN A 62 2.58 9.98 5.87
C ASN A 62 1.88 9.20 6.99
N SER A 63 2.63 8.36 7.67
CA SER A 63 2.10 7.50 8.74
C SER A 63 3.19 7.24 9.79
N PRO A 64 2.83 7.22 11.08
CA PRO A 64 3.79 6.88 12.14
C PRO A 64 4.43 5.50 11.95
N ILE A 65 3.78 4.60 11.23
CA ILE A 65 4.32 3.27 10.95
C ILE A 65 5.70 3.38 10.32
N PHE A 66 5.88 4.30 9.38
CA PHE A 66 7.17 4.45 8.69
C PHE A 66 8.21 5.10 9.57
N THR A 67 7.80 6.00 10.44
CA THR A 67 8.69 6.61 11.41
C THR A 67 9.20 5.56 12.40
N GLU A 68 8.31 4.68 12.85
CA GLU A 68 8.68 3.61 13.77
C GLU A 68 9.67 2.63 13.15
N LEU A 69 9.66 2.51 11.83
CA LEU A 69 10.59 1.65 11.12
C LEU A 69 11.93 2.33 10.86
N GLY A 70 12.10 3.57 11.32
CA GLY A 70 13.35 4.28 11.17
C GLY A 70 13.66 4.77 9.78
N ILE A 71 12.64 5.02 8.99
CA ILE A 71 12.84 5.46 7.61
C ILE A 71 13.61 6.76 7.53
N GLU A 72 13.41 7.64 8.50
CA GLU A 72 14.12 8.92 8.53
C GLU A 72 15.63 8.75 8.74
N GLU A 73 16.08 7.59 9.15
CA GLU A 73 17.50 7.31 9.36
C GLU A 73 18.22 6.95 8.06
N ILE A 74 17.49 6.78 6.99
CA ILE A 74 18.06 6.40 5.70
C ILE A 74 18.76 7.58 5.02
N GLU A 75 18.47 8.76 5.42
CA GLU A 75 19.03 9.97 4.82
C GLU A 75 20.54 10.02 4.78
#